data_92a87a71bd2b926fb61912b915f9d123
#
_entry.id   92a87a71bd2b926fb61912b915f9d123
#
_cell.length_a   1.000
_cell.length_b   1.000
_cell.length_c   1.000
_cell.angle_alpha   90.00
_cell.angle_beta   90.00
_cell.angle_gamma   90.00
#
_symmetry.space_group_name_H-M   'P 1'
#
loop_
_entity.id
_entity.type
_entity.pdbx_description
1 polymer ?
#
loop_
_entity_poly.entity_id
_entity_poly.type
_entity_poly.pdbx_seq_one_letter_code
_entity_poly.pdbx_strand_id
1 'polypeptide(L)'
;MAIDQPVATGQFSIVRLPDEVDLSVSSEVVDRLLSTINRLGPHLVVDARDVRFMDSSGLNALVRARERAEAMGGSLHLVAAGRRMRRLLHITRLERTLHRVDTIDAALACLTSGSGTHTCDLPAAPV
;
A
#
# COMPACT_ATOMS: atom_id res chain seq x y z
N MET A 1 14.21 9.11 10.60
CA MET A 1 13.21 9.48 9.86
C MET A 1 11.99 8.81 10.30
N ALA A 2 10.97 9.40 10.28
CA ALA A 2 9.81 8.87 10.88
C ALA A 2 8.71 8.67 9.88
N ILE A 3 7.96 7.63 10.06
CA ILE A 3 6.78 7.39 9.29
C ILE A 3 5.66 8.05 10.03
N ASP A 4 4.79 8.76 9.32
CA ASP A 4 3.68 9.43 9.95
C ASP A 4 2.81 8.44 10.68
N GLN A 5 2.14 8.90 11.70
CA GLN A 5 1.20 8.07 12.42
C GLN A 5 0.09 7.64 11.49
N PRO A 6 -0.35 6.41 11.58
CA PRO A 6 -1.46 5.97 10.76
C PRO A 6 -2.75 6.68 11.16
N VAL A 7 -3.58 6.91 10.18
CA VAL A 7 -4.86 7.56 10.40
C VAL A 7 -5.95 6.55 10.15
N ALA A 8 -6.75 6.28 11.14
CA ALA A 8 -7.87 5.38 10.99
C ALA A 8 -9.09 6.15 10.48
N THR A 9 -9.73 5.61 9.47
CA THR A 9 -10.90 6.26 8.90
C THR A 9 -11.94 5.19 8.72
N GLY A 10 -12.86 5.09 9.63
CA GLY A 10 -13.87 4.05 9.56
C GLY A 10 -13.23 2.69 9.67
N GLN A 11 -13.32 1.91 8.62
CA GLN A 11 -12.85 0.54 8.66
C GLN A 11 -11.47 0.36 8.05
N PHE A 12 -10.79 1.42 7.70
CA PHE A 12 -9.49 1.27 7.10
C PHE A 12 -8.52 2.29 7.68
N SER A 13 -7.25 2.05 7.47
CA SER A 13 -6.20 2.92 7.99
C SER A 13 -5.32 3.38 6.85
N ILE A 14 -4.77 4.56 6.96
CA ILE A 14 -3.88 5.10 5.95
C ILE A 14 -2.51 5.31 6.60
N VAL A 15 -1.48 4.74 5.99
CA VAL A 15 -0.10 4.91 6.45
C VAL A 15 0.68 5.58 5.33
N ARG A 16 1.36 6.68 5.65
CA ARG A 16 2.13 7.40 4.68
C ARG A 16 3.58 6.99 4.77
N LEU A 17 4.17 6.66 3.64
CA LEU A 17 5.57 6.23 3.62
C LEU A 17 6.51 7.43 3.52
N PRO A 18 7.76 7.27 3.98
CA PRO A 18 8.75 8.32 3.83
C PRO A 18 9.16 8.45 2.36
N ASP A 19 9.94 9.47 2.05
CA ASP A 19 10.34 9.70 0.67
C ASP A 19 11.36 8.69 0.17
N GLU A 20 12.08 8.02 1.05
CA GLU A 20 13.03 6.99 0.65
C GLU A 20 12.77 5.73 1.46
N VAL A 21 12.58 4.64 0.76
CA VAL A 21 12.32 3.36 1.43
C VAL A 21 13.37 2.38 0.95
N ASP A 22 14.46 2.32 1.66
CA ASP A 22 15.57 1.45 1.33
C ASP A 22 15.81 0.48 2.48
N LEU A 23 16.87 -0.29 2.37
CA LEU A 23 17.17 -1.31 3.37
C LEU A 23 17.28 -0.73 4.77
N SER A 24 17.77 0.50 4.90
CA SER A 24 17.99 1.07 6.22
C SER A 24 16.70 1.37 6.96
N VAL A 25 15.59 1.55 6.25
CA VAL A 25 14.33 1.83 6.92
C VAL A 25 13.27 0.77 6.66
N SER A 26 13.58 -0.25 5.88
CA SER A 26 12.55 -1.21 5.50
C SER A 26 11.99 -1.99 6.69
N SER A 27 12.81 -2.31 7.67
CA SER A 27 12.29 -3.02 8.83
C SER A 27 11.36 -2.14 9.65
N GLU A 28 11.66 -0.85 9.73
CA GLU A 28 10.77 0.06 10.44
C GLU A 28 9.44 0.20 9.68
N VAL A 29 9.50 0.21 8.35
CA VAL A 29 8.28 0.25 7.54
C VAL A 29 7.46 -1.00 7.78
N VAL A 30 8.09 -2.17 7.73
CA VAL A 30 7.38 -3.43 7.99
C VAL A 30 6.72 -3.39 9.35
N ASP A 31 7.46 -2.99 10.38
CA ASP A 31 6.92 -2.97 11.73
C ASP A 31 5.73 -2.03 11.83
N ARG A 32 5.81 -0.87 11.18
CA ARG A 32 4.72 0.09 11.23
C ARG A 32 3.48 -0.44 10.51
N LEU A 33 3.68 -1.06 9.35
CA LEU A 33 2.55 -1.58 8.60
C LEU A 33 1.90 -2.75 9.32
N LEU A 34 2.70 -3.67 9.84
CA LEU A 34 2.14 -4.81 10.54
C LEU A 34 1.45 -4.40 11.83
N SER A 35 2.03 -3.47 12.59
CA SER A 35 1.40 -3.04 13.82
C SER A 35 0.10 -2.29 13.53
N THR A 36 0.04 -1.55 12.43
CA THR A 36 -1.17 -0.86 12.05
C THR A 36 -2.27 -1.88 11.76
N ILE A 37 -1.95 -2.92 11.00
CA ILE A 37 -2.92 -3.97 10.72
C ILE A 37 -3.40 -4.62 11.99
N ASN A 38 -2.48 -4.94 12.89
CA ASN A 38 -2.84 -5.63 14.12
C ASN A 38 -3.67 -4.77 15.07
N ARG A 39 -3.42 -3.46 15.07
CA ARG A 39 -4.09 -2.59 16.02
C ARG A 39 -5.33 -1.92 15.47
N LEU A 40 -5.33 -1.55 14.21
CA LEU A 40 -6.42 -0.77 13.64
C LEU A 40 -7.25 -1.54 12.63
N GLY A 41 -6.82 -2.72 12.27
CA GLY A 41 -7.59 -3.55 11.37
C GLY A 41 -6.87 -3.86 10.07
N PRO A 42 -7.35 -4.84 9.33
CA PRO A 42 -6.63 -5.37 8.17
C PRO A 42 -6.89 -4.67 6.84
N HIS A 43 -7.64 -3.59 6.83
CA HIS A 43 -7.84 -2.85 5.59
C HIS A 43 -6.90 -1.65 5.60
N LEU A 44 -5.88 -1.71 4.75
CA LEU A 44 -4.80 -0.77 4.80
C LEU A 44 -4.62 -0.04 3.49
N VAL A 45 -4.49 1.27 3.55
CA VAL A 45 -4.13 2.09 2.42
C VAL A 45 -2.72 2.62 2.67
N VAL A 46 -1.80 2.31 1.79
CA VAL A 46 -0.42 2.78 1.94
C VAL A 46 -0.21 3.93 0.97
N ASP A 47 0.06 5.11 1.52
CA ASP A 47 0.21 6.30 0.72
C ASP A 47 1.69 6.46 0.36
N ALA A 48 2.02 6.15 -0.87
CA ALA A 48 3.38 6.24 -1.37
C ALA A 48 3.57 7.41 -2.33
N ARG A 49 2.70 8.42 -2.26
CA ARG A 49 2.80 9.53 -3.20
C ARG A 49 4.08 10.33 -3.05
N ASP A 50 4.64 10.36 -1.85
CA ASP A 50 5.87 11.11 -1.62
C ASP A 50 7.13 10.29 -1.81
N VAL A 51 6.99 9.02 -2.12
CA VAL A 51 8.16 8.16 -2.25
C VAL A 51 8.93 8.50 -3.52
N ARG A 52 10.18 8.84 -3.35
CA ARG A 52 11.06 9.18 -4.46
C ARG A 52 12.01 8.06 -4.78
N PHE A 53 12.25 7.17 -3.86
CA PHE A 53 13.15 6.05 -4.07
C PHE A 53 12.65 4.85 -3.26
N MET A 54 12.63 3.69 -3.89
CA MET A 54 12.31 2.45 -3.20
C MET A 54 13.10 1.34 -3.84
N ASP A 55 13.73 0.51 -3.04
CA ASP A 55 14.47 -0.63 -3.56
C ASP A 55 13.68 -1.92 -3.26
N SER A 56 14.30 -3.05 -3.51
CA SER A 56 13.61 -4.33 -3.36
C SER A 56 13.20 -4.59 -1.91
N SER A 57 13.96 -4.06 -0.95
CA SER A 57 13.58 -4.27 0.44
C SER A 57 12.29 -3.51 0.78
N GLY A 58 12.09 -2.35 0.18
CA GLY A 58 10.84 -1.62 0.35
C GLY A 58 9.67 -2.34 -0.27
N LEU A 59 9.87 -2.88 -1.47
CA LEU A 59 8.82 -3.65 -2.13
C LEU A 59 8.47 -4.89 -1.31
N ASN A 60 9.49 -5.55 -0.76
CA ASN A 60 9.25 -6.71 0.07
C ASN A 60 8.45 -6.37 1.31
N ALA A 61 8.70 -5.20 1.89
CA ALA A 61 7.94 -4.75 3.04
C ALA A 61 6.46 -4.62 2.69
N LEU A 62 6.16 -4.07 1.53
CA LEU A 62 4.78 -3.92 1.09
C LEU A 62 4.12 -5.28 0.85
N VAL A 63 4.84 -6.20 0.24
CA VAL A 63 4.29 -7.53 -0.03
C VAL A 63 4.01 -8.26 1.27
N ARG A 64 4.90 -8.14 2.25
CA ARG A 64 4.68 -8.79 3.54
C ARG A 64 3.47 -8.20 4.26
N ALA A 65 3.29 -6.89 4.19
CA ALA A 65 2.14 -6.26 4.80
C ALA A 65 0.85 -6.71 4.11
N ARG A 66 0.89 -6.84 2.79
CA ARG A 66 -0.28 -7.31 2.07
C ARG A 66 -0.63 -8.73 2.47
N GLU A 67 0.36 -9.58 2.59
CA GLU A 67 0.11 -10.97 2.99
C GLU A 67 -0.55 -11.02 4.37
N ARG A 68 -0.08 -10.20 5.27
CA ARG A 68 -0.66 -10.17 6.60
C ARG A 68 -2.09 -9.64 6.58
N ALA A 69 -2.34 -8.58 5.81
CA ALA A 69 -3.68 -8.01 5.73
C ALA A 69 -4.65 -9.05 5.17
N GLU A 70 -4.24 -9.74 4.13
CA GLU A 70 -5.13 -10.75 3.53
C GLU A 70 -5.33 -11.95 4.43
N ALA A 71 -4.32 -12.34 5.17
CA ALA A 71 -4.46 -13.44 6.11
C ALA A 71 -5.48 -13.11 7.20
N MET A 72 -5.68 -11.84 7.47
CA MET A 72 -6.65 -11.42 8.47
C MET A 72 -7.98 -10.99 7.84
N GLY A 73 -8.18 -11.29 6.59
CA GLY A 73 -9.46 -10.98 5.94
C GLY A 73 -9.55 -9.58 5.37
N GLY A 74 -8.46 -8.88 5.25
CA GLY A 74 -8.47 -7.51 4.76
C GLY A 74 -7.76 -7.36 3.43
N SER A 75 -7.26 -6.18 3.18
CA SER A 75 -6.62 -5.88 1.92
C SER A 75 -5.64 -4.73 2.07
N LEU A 76 -4.72 -4.62 1.13
CA LEU A 76 -3.79 -3.51 1.08
C LEU A 76 -3.93 -2.85 -0.28
N HIS A 77 -4.05 -1.53 -0.29
CA HIS A 77 -4.09 -0.76 -1.52
C HIS A 77 -2.95 0.26 -1.48
N LEU A 78 -2.19 0.35 -2.57
CA LEU A 78 -1.04 1.23 -2.63
C LEU A 78 -1.36 2.44 -3.49
N VAL A 79 -1.19 3.62 -2.95
CA VAL A 79 -1.42 4.85 -3.68
C VAL A 79 -0.08 5.32 -4.22
N ALA A 80 0.11 5.20 -5.52
CA ALA A 80 1.38 5.54 -6.13
C ALA A 80 1.14 5.96 -7.58
N ALA A 81 1.13 7.26 -7.82
CA ALA A 81 0.86 7.78 -9.14
C ALA A 81 2.11 8.28 -9.85
N GLY A 82 3.20 8.48 -9.13
CA GLY A 82 4.41 8.99 -9.76
C GLY A 82 5.01 8.03 -10.77
N ARG A 83 5.66 8.59 -11.75
CA ARG A 83 6.19 7.78 -12.84
C ARG A 83 7.17 6.73 -12.36
N ARG A 84 8.05 7.09 -11.43
CA ARG A 84 9.06 6.14 -10.98
C ARG A 84 8.45 4.95 -10.27
N MET A 85 7.51 5.20 -9.38
CA MET A 85 6.87 4.10 -8.66
C MET A 85 6.05 3.24 -9.60
N ARG A 86 5.34 3.86 -10.54
CA ARG A 86 4.56 3.09 -11.49
C ARG A 86 5.45 2.18 -12.33
N ARG A 87 6.60 2.71 -12.74
CA ARG A 87 7.52 1.93 -13.54
C ARG A 87 8.12 0.79 -12.73
N LEU A 88 8.49 1.07 -11.49
CA LEU A 88 9.05 0.05 -10.62
C LEU A 88 8.05 -1.08 -10.41
N LEU A 89 6.81 -0.73 -10.14
CA LEU A 89 5.78 -1.74 -9.92
C LEU A 89 5.48 -2.52 -11.20
N HIS A 90 5.55 -1.86 -12.34
CA HIS A 90 5.33 -2.53 -13.60
C HIS A 90 6.45 -3.54 -13.88
N ILE A 91 7.69 -3.13 -13.69
CA ILE A 91 8.82 -4.01 -13.94
C ILE A 91 8.81 -5.21 -13.02
N THR A 92 8.43 -5.02 -11.78
CA THR A 92 8.40 -6.10 -10.80
C THR A 92 7.09 -6.87 -10.82
N ARG A 93 6.13 -6.42 -11.63
CA ARG A 93 4.82 -7.05 -11.76
C ARG A 93 4.03 -7.06 -10.46
N LEU A 94 4.21 -6.02 -9.67
CA LEU A 94 3.49 -5.92 -8.41
C LEU A 94 2.31 -4.96 -8.46
N GLU A 95 1.99 -4.39 -9.61
CA GLU A 95 0.90 -3.44 -9.72
C GLU A 95 -0.41 -4.01 -9.22
N ARG A 96 -0.73 -5.21 -9.66
CA ARG A 96 -1.98 -5.82 -9.25
C ARG A 96 -1.89 -6.41 -7.87
N THR A 97 -0.76 -7.01 -7.56
CA THR A 97 -0.56 -7.63 -6.26
C THR A 97 -0.76 -6.61 -5.15
N LEU A 98 -0.28 -5.38 -5.36
CA LEU A 98 -0.40 -4.34 -4.34
C LEU A 98 -1.59 -3.44 -4.57
N HIS A 99 -2.44 -3.75 -5.54
CA HIS A 99 -3.64 -2.96 -5.85
C HIS A 99 -3.29 -1.49 -5.99
N ARG A 100 -2.38 -1.19 -6.92
CA ARG A 100 -1.95 0.19 -7.11
C ARG A 100 -3.08 1.04 -7.65
N VAL A 101 -3.30 2.18 -7.05
CA VAL A 101 -4.26 3.15 -7.53
C VAL A 101 -3.59 4.51 -7.55
N ASP A 102 -4.20 5.49 -8.21
CA ASP A 102 -3.58 6.79 -8.39
C ASP A 102 -3.84 7.75 -7.26
N THR A 103 -4.91 7.59 -6.53
CA THR A 103 -5.29 8.54 -5.48
C THR A 103 -5.81 7.82 -4.26
N ILE A 104 -5.80 8.53 -3.15
CA ILE A 104 -6.40 8.00 -1.93
C ILE A 104 -7.89 7.77 -2.14
N ASP A 105 -8.57 8.67 -2.83
CA ASP A 105 -10.00 8.51 -3.09
C ASP A 105 -10.27 7.22 -3.85
N ALA A 106 -9.43 6.89 -4.82
CA ALA A 106 -9.60 5.66 -5.57
C ALA A 106 -9.43 4.43 -4.67
N ALA A 107 -8.47 4.49 -3.75
CA ALA A 107 -8.26 3.39 -2.82
C ALA A 107 -9.47 3.22 -1.91
N LEU A 108 -10.01 4.32 -1.40
CA LEU A 108 -11.16 4.25 -0.52
C LEU A 108 -12.39 3.76 -1.27
N ALA A 109 -12.54 4.14 -2.52
CA ALA A 109 -13.66 3.67 -3.32
C ALA A 109 -13.58 2.16 -3.51
N CYS A 110 -12.40 1.62 -3.70
CA CYS A 110 -12.24 0.18 -3.81
C CYS A 110 -12.67 -0.51 -2.53
N LEU A 111 -12.26 0.05 -1.40
CA LEU A 111 -12.59 -0.58 -0.14
C LEU A 111 -14.07 -0.52 0.18
N THR A 112 -14.70 0.61 -0.14
CA THR A 112 -16.10 0.74 0.24
C THR A 112 -17.02 -0.01 -0.70
N SER A 113 -16.59 -0.18 -1.94
CA SER A 113 -17.50 -0.86 -2.83
C SER A 113 -17.27 -2.31 -2.73
N GLY A 114 -16.33 -2.75 -2.11
CA GLY A 114 -16.00 -3.86 -2.20
C GLY A 114 -16.25 -4.94 -1.62
N SER A 115 -16.76 -5.52 -1.70
CA SER A 115 -16.99 -6.64 -1.16
C SER A 115 -15.99 -7.52 -1.55
N GLY A 116 -14.98 -7.19 -1.63
CA GLY A 116 -14.00 -8.12 -1.78
C GLY A 116 -13.63 -8.46 -3.12
N THR A 117 -14.23 -8.10 -4.02
CA THR A 117 -13.86 -8.61 -5.20
C THR A 117 -13.05 -7.65 -5.77
N HIS A 118 -12.48 -7.19 -5.89
CA HIS A 118 -11.61 -6.41 -6.46
C HIS A 118 -11.84 -5.79 -7.64
N THR A 119 -12.63 -5.34 -7.86
CA THR A 119 -12.90 -4.67 -9.02
C THR A 119 -12.06 -3.48 -9.15
N CYS A 120 -11.46 -3.03 -8.17
CA CYS A 120 -10.75 -1.80 -8.33
C CYS A 120 -9.52 -1.93 -9.19
N ASP A 121 -9.20 -3.15 -9.50
CA ASP A 121 -8.04 -3.13 -10.25
C ASP A 121 -8.22 -3.21 -11.66
N LEU A 122 -9.31 -3.37 -12.02
CA LEU A 122 -9.38 -3.50 -13.32
C LEU A 122 -9.15 -2.49 -14.12
N PRO A 123 -9.69 -1.78 -14.07
CA PRO A 123 -9.67 -0.85 -14.97
C PRO A 123 -8.51 -0.50 -15.42
N ALA A 124 -8.03 -0.32 -14.96
CA ALA A 124 -7.00 0.17 -15.21
C ALA A 124 -6.50 -0.17 -16.35
N ALA A 125 -6.35 -0.79 -16.36
CA ALA A 125 -5.90 -1.22 -17.30
C ALA A 125 -5.45 -0.71 -18.37
N PRO A 126 -5.72 -0.42 -18.86
CA PRO A 126 -5.39 -0.11 -19.89
C PRO A 126 -4.34 0.15 -20.19
N VAL A 127 -3.90 -0.01 -20.29
CA VAL A 127 -3.04 0.23 -20.73
C VAL A 127 -2.39 0.36 -20.84
#